data_c39b787b1ef9f0871f6b045d5a2fad4f
#
_entry.id   c39b787b1ef9f0871f6b045d5a2fad4f
#
_cell.length_a   1.000
_cell.length_b   1.000
_cell.length_c   1.000
_cell.angle_alpha   90.00
_cell.angle_beta   90.00
_cell.angle_gamma   90.00
#
_symmetry.space_group_name_H-M   'P 1'
#
loop_
_entity.id
_entity.type
_entity.pdbx_description
1 polymer ?
#
loop_
_entity_poly.entity_id
_entity_poly.type
_entity_poly.pdbx_seq_one_letter_code
_entity_poly.pdbx_strand_id
1 'polypeptide(L)'
;MLGASLIFGGCSAAKKPATPAPGAPTTPRATTPATDAAGQVADRVTAEAKKVKDVRGATAVVSGKNIYLGLNLQSNIEREKRADVEKTVLDRVKNIEPNYTVSISSDADTVTRIKKVAEGIAQGKPISSFDRELKEIGNRIQPKTK
;
A
#
# COMPACT_ATOMS: atom_id res chain seq x y z
N MET A 1 53.23 61.59 -15.30
CA MET A 1 52.40 61.56 -14.47
C MET A 1 51.35 60.65 -14.67
N LEU A 2 51.14 59.79 -13.95
CA LEU A 2 50.37 59.34 -13.45
C LEU A 2 49.38 58.63 -13.84
N GLY A 3 49.36 57.69 -13.74
CA GLY A 3 48.85 56.63 -14.00
C GLY A 3 48.12 55.86 -13.07
N ALA A 4 47.09 55.87 -12.91
CA ALA A 4 46.48 55.15 -12.00
C ALA A 4 45.60 54.11 -12.55
N SER A 5 45.72 53.25 -12.50
CA SER A 5 45.53 52.02 -12.25
C SER A 5 44.52 51.53 -11.37
N LEU A 6 43.60 51.06 -11.79
CA LEU A 6 42.78 50.48 -11.07
C LEU A 6 42.15 49.40 -11.44
N ILE A 7 42.24 48.72 -10.97
CA ILE A 7 41.99 47.55 -10.71
C ILE A 7 40.85 47.24 -9.97
N PHE A 8 40.18 46.58 -10.46
CA PHE A 8 39.28 45.93 -9.88
C PHE A 8 39.01 44.71 -10.14
N GLY A 9 39.44 44.01 -9.65
CA GLY A 9 39.16 42.85 -9.33
C GLY A 9 37.88 42.63 -8.64
N GLY A 10 36.99 42.88 -9.19
CA GLY A 10 35.78 42.56 -8.61
C GLY A 10 35.48 41.15 -8.78
N CYS A 11 36.11 40.37 -8.17
CA CYS A 11 35.67 39.14 -8.23
C CYS A 11 34.59 38.90 -7.38
N SER A 12 33.64 39.12 -7.77
CA SER A 12 32.68 38.53 -7.18
C SER A 12 32.69 37.19 -7.48
N ALA A 13 33.27 36.53 -6.76
CA ALA A 13 33.04 35.19 -6.84
C ALA A 13 31.64 34.96 -6.58
N ALA A 14 31.04 34.84 -7.55
CA ALA A 14 29.75 34.45 -7.43
C ALA A 14 29.78 33.09 -6.90
N LYS A 15 29.67 32.98 -5.69
CA LYS A 15 29.51 31.85 -5.17
C LYS A 15 28.21 31.43 -5.51
N LYS A 16 28.15 30.84 -6.47
CA LYS A 16 27.06 30.20 -6.84
C LYS A 16 26.67 29.33 -5.78
N PRO A 17 25.59 29.53 -5.16
CA PRO A 17 25.10 28.60 -4.23
C PRO A 17 25.01 27.30 -4.97
N ALA A 18 25.57 26.37 -4.41
CA ALA A 18 25.52 25.09 -4.96
C ALA A 18 24.10 24.81 -5.34
N THR A 19 23.85 24.76 -6.56
CA THR A 19 22.61 24.26 -6.99
C THR A 19 22.54 22.88 -6.44
N PRO A 20 21.50 22.55 -5.79
CA PRO A 20 21.32 21.21 -5.35
C PRO A 20 21.43 20.37 -6.58
N ALA A 21 22.22 19.41 -6.52
CA ALA A 21 22.44 18.55 -7.61
C ALA A 21 21.09 18.11 -8.11
N PRO A 22 20.85 18.23 -9.38
CA PRO A 22 19.62 17.75 -9.94
C PRO A 22 19.64 16.26 -9.70
N GLY A 23 18.63 15.78 -9.11
CA GLY A 23 18.71 14.40 -8.77
C GLY A 23 19.08 14.21 -7.34
N ALA A 24 19.22 15.27 -6.61
CA ALA A 24 19.19 15.09 -5.21
C ALA A 24 17.96 14.28 -4.95
N PRO A 25 18.12 13.16 -4.35
CA PRO A 25 16.96 12.37 -4.06
C PRO A 25 16.07 13.31 -3.33
N THR A 26 14.95 13.49 -3.90
CA THR A 26 13.94 14.14 -3.18
C THR A 26 14.03 13.51 -1.84
N THR A 27 14.36 14.31 -0.89
CA THR A 27 14.32 13.88 0.47
C THR A 27 13.17 12.99 0.58
N PRO A 28 13.36 11.82 1.05
CA PRO A 28 12.26 10.96 1.22
C PRO A 28 11.33 11.77 2.07
N ARG A 29 10.27 12.13 1.45
CA ARG A 29 9.23 12.70 2.14
C ARG A 29 9.11 11.84 3.33
N ALA A 30 9.11 12.42 4.47
CA ALA A 30 8.90 11.69 5.69
C ALA A 30 7.47 11.16 5.66
N THR A 31 7.30 10.20 4.84
CA THR A 31 6.15 9.37 4.90
C THR A 31 6.34 8.63 6.19
N THR A 32 5.40 8.72 7.01
CA THR A 32 5.39 7.92 8.21
C THR A 32 5.73 6.50 7.78
N PRO A 33 6.82 5.95 8.25
CA PRO A 33 7.27 4.63 7.79
C PRO A 33 6.19 3.56 7.85
N ALA A 34 5.23 3.75 8.73
CA ALA A 34 4.14 2.82 8.90
C ALA A 34 3.18 2.79 7.70
N THR A 35 2.99 3.92 7.04
CA THR A 35 2.06 3.98 5.91
C THR A 35 2.68 3.35 4.66
N ASP A 36 3.97 3.55 4.47
CA ASP A 36 4.65 2.98 3.32
C ASP A 36 4.80 1.47 3.46
N ALA A 37 5.14 1.00 4.66
CA ALA A 37 5.26 -0.42 4.90
C ALA A 37 3.91 -1.13 4.69
N ALA A 38 2.83 -0.54 5.19
CA ALA A 38 1.49 -1.09 5.02
C ALA A 38 1.08 -1.13 3.54
N GLY A 39 1.40 -0.07 2.80
CA GLY A 39 1.14 -0.01 1.36
C GLY A 39 1.89 -1.09 0.61
N GLN A 40 3.17 -1.26 0.90
CA GLN A 40 4.00 -2.29 0.27
C GLN A 40 3.48 -3.70 0.57
N VAL A 41 3.05 -3.95 1.79
CA VAL A 41 2.46 -5.25 2.16
C VAL A 41 1.17 -5.46 1.37
N ALA A 42 0.31 -4.45 1.31
CA ALA A 42 -0.93 -4.53 0.55
C ALA A 42 -0.68 -4.84 -0.93
N ASP A 43 0.33 -4.20 -1.52
CA ASP A 43 0.68 -4.41 -2.93
C ASP A 43 1.19 -5.84 -3.17
N ARG A 44 2.08 -6.34 -2.31
CA ARG A 44 2.59 -7.71 -2.42
C ARG A 44 1.47 -8.74 -2.29
N VAL A 45 0.62 -8.54 -1.30
CA VAL A 45 -0.51 -9.45 -1.05
C VAL A 45 -1.47 -9.44 -2.22
N THR A 46 -1.78 -8.29 -2.76
CA THR A 46 -2.67 -8.15 -3.91
C THR A 46 -2.07 -8.81 -5.14
N ALA A 47 -0.78 -8.62 -5.38
CA ALA A 47 -0.09 -9.23 -6.50
C ALA A 47 -0.07 -10.76 -6.39
N GLU A 48 0.17 -11.27 -5.18
CA GLU A 48 0.19 -12.71 -4.96
C GLU A 48 -1.20 -13.33 -5.11
N ALA A 49 -2.23 -12.64 -4.62
CA ALA A 49 -3.61 -13.09 -4.76
C ALA A 49 -4.03 -13.20 -6.24
N LYS A 50 -3.60 -12.25 -7.05
CA LYS A 50 -3.94 -12.26 -8.49
C LYS A 50 -3.30 -13.39 -9.28
N LYS A 51 -2.27 -14.02 -8.74
CA LYS A 51 -1.65 -15.18 -9.40
C LYS A 51 -2.48 -16.44 -9.26
N VAL A 52 -3.43 -16.45 -8.36
CA VAL A 52 -4.27 -17.62 -8.16
C VAL A 52 -5.32 -17.69 -9.26
N LYS A 53 -5.50 -18.88 -9.82
CA LYS A 53 -6.49 -19.10 -10.84
C LYS A 53 -7.86 -18.71 -10.33
N ASP A 54 -8.69 -18.17 -11.20
CA ASP A 54 -10.05 -17.73 -10.92
C ASP A 54 -10.17 -16.41 -10.13
N VAL A 55 -9.06 -15.81 -9.73
CA VAL A 55 -9.06 -14.49 -9.12
C VAL A 55 -8.91 -13.44 -10.23
N ARG A 56 -9.94 -12.62 -10.39
CA ARG A 56 -9.93 -11.53 -11.36
C ARG A 56 -9.31 -10.27 -10.82
N GLY A 57 -9.42 -10.07 -9.54
CA GLY A 57 -8.88 -8.90 -8.89
C GLY A 57 -8.81 -9.11 -7.39
N ALA A 58 -8.00 -8.30 -6.76
CA ALA A 58 -7.84 -8.34 -5.33
C ALA A 58 -7.62 -6.92 -4.81
N THR A 59 -8.09 -6.65 -3.60
CA THR A 59 -7.86 -5.39 -2.92
C THR A 59 -7.47 -5.72 -1.49
N ALA A 60 -6.37 -5.18 -1.03
CA ALA A 60 -5.89 -5.41 0.32
C ALA A 60 -5.81 -4.11 1.11
N VAL A 61 -6.14 -4.18 2.38
CA VAL A 61 -5.96 -3.10 3.34
C VAL A 61 -5.20 -3.67 4.52
N VAL A 62 -4.17 -2.98 4.95
CA VAL A 62 -3.36 -3.39 6.08
C VAL A 62 -3.56 -2.41 7.23
N SER A 63 -3.95 -2.92 8.37
CA SER A 63 -4.11 -2.14 9.59
C SER A 63 -3.40 -2.85 10.73
N GLY A 64 -2.33 -2.25 11.24
CA GLY A 64 -1.49 -2.88 12.26
C GLY A 64 -0.92 -4.20 11.74
N LYS A 65 -1.29 -5.29 12.37
CA LYS A 65 -0.87 -6.63 11.96
C LYS A 65 -1.98 -7.41 11.26
N ASN A 66 -3.03 -6.73 10.85
CA ASN A 66 -4.16 -7.36 10.17
C ASN A 66 -4.19 -6.98 8.69
N ILE A 67 -4.39 -7.97 7.86
CA ILE A 67 -4.58 -7.77 6.42
C ILE A 67 -6.02 -8.14 6.11
N TYR A 68 -6.73 -7.22 5.49
CA TYR A 68 -8.09 -7.45 5.01
C TYR A 68 -8.03 -7.56 3.50
N LEU A 69 -8.32 -8.73 2.98
CA LEU A 69 -8.19 -9.02 1.56
C LEU A 69 -9.52 -9.34 0.92
N GLY A 70 -9.94 -8.52 -0.01
CA GLY A 70 -11.14 -8.75 -0.80
C GLY A 70 -10.77 -9.35 -2.15
N LEU A 71 -11.41 -10.44 -2.52
CA LEU A 71 -11.18 -11.11 -3.78
C LEU A 71 -12.37 -10.94 -4.73
N ASN A 72 -12.07 -10.53 -5.95
CA ASN A 72 -13.04 -10.55 -7.02
C ASN A 72 -12.81 -11.83 -7.80
N LEU A 73 -13.72 -12.75 -7.70
CA LEU A 73 -13.64 -14.02 -8.40
C LEU A 73 -14.44 -13.98 -9.70
N GLN A 74 -14.21 -14.94 -10.55
CA GLN A 74 -15.02 -15.07 -11.76
C GLN A 74 -16.48 -15.36 -11.40
N SER A 75 -17.39 -14.82 -12.19
CA SER A 75 -18.81 -14.88 -11.85
C SER A 75 -19.42 -16.27 -11.84
N ASN A 76 -18.76 -17.22 -12.50
CA ASN A 76 -19.31 -18.56 -12.66
C ASN A 76 -18.69 -19.59 -11.69
N ILE A 77 -18.07 -19.12 -10.62
CA ILE A 77 -17.44 -20.04 -9.69
C ILE A 77 -18.46 -20.58 -8.70
N GLU A 78 -18.48 -21.89 -8.57
CA GLU A 78 -19.30 -22.56 -7.60
C GLU A 78 -18.86 -22.22 -6.17
N ARG A 79 -19.81 -22.28 -5.26
CA ARG A 79 -19.58 -21.89 -3.87
C ARG A 79 -18.40 -22.64 -3.23
N GLU A 80 -18.29 -23.93 -3.52
CA GLU A 80 -17.25 -24.77 -2.97
C GLU A 80 -15.85 -24.36 -3.48
N LYS A 81 -15.80 -24.07 -4.77
CA LYS A 81 -14.56 -23.58 -5.37
C LYS A 81 -14.12 -22.21 -4.85
N ARG A 82 -15.07 -21.39 -4.43
CA ARG A 82 -14.72 -20.09 -3.80
C ARG A 82 -13.91 -20.31 -2.52
N ALA A 83 -14.35 -21.27 -1.71
CA ALA A 83 -13.65 -21.58 -0.48
C ALA A 83 -12.24 -22.09 -0.75
N ASP A 84 -12.07 -22.90 -1.79
CA ASP A 84 -10.75 -23.41 -2.17
C ASP A 84 -9.83 -22.31 -2.67
N VAL A 85 -10.39 -21.38 -3.45
CA VAL A 85 -9.62 -20.22 -3.93
C VAL A 85 -9.21 -19.34 -2.76
N GLU A 86 -10.13 -19.05 -1.84
CA GLU A 86 -9.82 -18.25 -0.65
C GLU A 86 -8.73 -18.92 0.19
N LYS A 87 -8.80 -20.24 0.35
CA LYS A 87 -7.80 -20.99 1.08
C LYS A 87 -6.45 -20.94 0.39
N THR A 88 -6.43 -21.13 -0.92
CA THR A 88 -5.19 -21.08 -1.70
C THR A 88 -4.54 -19.72 -1.60
N VAL A 89 -5.34 -18.65 -1.68
CA VAL A 89 -4.82 -17.28 -1.51
C VAL A 89 -4.30 -17.09 -0.10
N LEU A 90 -5.05 -17.55 0.90
CA LEU A 90 -4.65 -17.44 2.29
C LEU A 90 -3.28 -18.09 2.54
N ASP A 91 -3.09 -19.30 2.04
CA ASP A 91 -1.83 -20.03 2.20
C ASP A 91 -0.66 -19.28 1.54
N ARG A 92 -0.88 -18.75 0.34
CA ARG A 92 0.14 -17.97 -0.36
C ARG A 92 0.50 -16.69 0.38
N VAL A 93 -0.51 -15.97 0.86
CA VAL A 93 -0.29 -14.72 1.58
C VAL A 93 0.42 -14.99 2.90
N LYS A 94 0.05 -16.04 3.61
CA LYS A 94 0.73 -16.42 4.85
C LYS A 94 2.20 -16.77 4.63
N ASN A 95 2.52 -17.34 3.47
CA ASN A 95 3.90 -17.67 3.15
C ASN A 95 4.76 -16.42 2.93
N ILE A 96 4.20 -15.37 2.36
CA ILE A 96 4.96 -14.15 2.13
C ILE A 96 4.90 -13.17 3.29
N GLU A 97 3.83 -13.20 4.08
CA GLU A 97 3.62 -12.31 5.21
C GLU A 97 3.23 -13.12 6.46
N PRO A 98 4.14 -13.94 6.99
CA PRO A 98 3.80 -14.85 8.09
C PRO A 98 3.49 -14.17 9.42
N ASN A 99 3.86 -12.91 9.56
CA ASN A 99 3.66 -12.17 10.80
C ASN A 99 2.32 -11.43 10.87
N TYR A 100 1.50 -11.57 9.84
CA TYR A 100 0.23 -10.89 9.75
C TYR A 100 -0.94 -11.86 9.90
N THR A 101 -2.03 -11.35 10.47
CA THR A 101 -3.29 -12.07 10.50
C THR A 101 -4.05 -11.69 9.23
N VAL A 102 -4.42 -12.68 8.44
CA VAL A 102 -5.06 -12.44 7.15
C VAL A 102 -6.53 -12.80 7.20
N SER A 103 -7.37 -11.85 6.85
CA SER A 103 -8.82 -12.04 6.72
C SER A 103 -9.19 -11.90 5.25
N ILE A 104 -9.74 -12.95 4.67
CA ILE A 104 -10.07 -12.99 3.24
C ILE A 104 -11.56 -13.17 3.04
N SER A 105 -12.11 -12.48 2.06
CA SER A 105 -13.50 -12.67 1.64
C SER A 105 -13.64 -12.49 0.14
N SER A 106 -14.49 -13.29 -0.45
CA SER A 106 -14.95 -13.13 -1.84
C SER A 106 -16.41 -12.68 -1.89
N ASP A 107 -16.98 -12.35 -0.73
CA ASP A 107 -18.35 -11.84 -0.67
C ASP A 107 -18.41 -10.42 -1.23
N ALA A 108 -19.34 -10.18 -2.14
CA ALA A 108 -19.44 -8.91 -2.87
C ALA A 108 -19.59 -7.69 -1.96
N ASP A 109 -20.37 -7.81 -0.89
CA ASP A 109 -20.57 -6.70 0.04
C ASP A 109 -19.31 -6.40 0.83
N THR A 110 -18.68 -7.43 1.35
CA THR A 110 -17.43 -7.31 2.10
C THR A 110 -16.31 -6.76 1.21
N VAL A 111 -16.21 -7.26 -0.01
CA VAL A 111 -15.20 -6.76 -0.98
C VAL A 111 -15.43 -5.28 -1.28
N THR A 112 -16.68 -4.87 -1.46
CA THR A 112 -17.00 -3.47 -1.71
C THR A 112 -16.59 -2.58 -0.54
N ARG A 113 -16.79 -3.04 0.68
CA ARG A 113 -16.38 -2.31 1.88
C ARG A 113 -14.86 -2.18 1.96
N ILE A 114 -14.13 -3.26 1.70
CA ILE A 114 -12.66 -3.24 1.66
C ILE A 114 -12.17 -2.24 0.60
N LYS A 115 -12.80 -2.23 -0.57
CA LYS A 115 -12.44 -1.28 -1.64
C LYS A 115 -12.65 0.16 -1.20
N LYS A 116 -13.76 0.47 -0.56
CA LYS A 116 -14.04 1.83 -0.07
C LYS A 116 -12.97 2.29 0.93
N VAL A 117 -12.54 1.40 1.80
CA VAL A 117 -11.47 1.71 2.74
C VAL A 117 -10.17 1.97 1.98
N ALA A 118 -9.82 1.10 1.04
CA ALA A 118 -8.61 1.26 0.24
C ALA A 118 -8.61 2.57 -0.54
N GLU A 119 -9.76 2.93 -1.13
CA GLU A 119 -9.92 4.19 -1.86
C GLU A 119 -9.75 5.39 -0.92
N GLY A 120 -10.34 5.34 0.27
CA GLY A 120 -10.20 6.40 1.25
C GLY A 120 -8.74 6.61 1.66
N ILE A 121 -8.01 5.52 1.86
CA ILE A 121 -6.58 5.59 2.18
C ILE A 121 -5.80 6.19 1.00
N ALA A 122 -6.12 5.79 -0.22
CA ALA A 122 -5.48 6.33 -1.42
C ALA A 122 -5.74 7.83 -1.58
N GLN A 123 -6.87 8.31 -1.07
CA GLN A 123 -7.22 9.73 -1.07
C GLN A 123 -6.55 10.51 0.07
N GLY A 124 -5.74 9.85 0.88
CA GLY A 124 -5.01 10.49 1.96
C GLY A 124 -5.68 10.44 3.33
N LYS A 125 -6.78 9.72 3.47
CA LYS A 125 -7.41 9.57 4.77
C LYS A 125 -6.59 8.62 5.64
N PRO A 126 -6.41 8.93 6.92
CA PRO A 126 -5.66 8.04 7.80
C PRO A 126 -6.44 6.74 8.04
N ILE A 127 -5.71 5.65 8.18
CA ILE A 127 -6.31 4.33 8.40
C ILE A 127 -7.20 4.31 9.64
N SER A 128 -6.84 5.08 10.65
CA SER A 128 -7.64 5.18 11.89
C SER A 128 -9.07 5.67 11.66
N SER A 129 -9.32 6.40 10.58
CA SER A 129 -10.66 6.82 10.22
C SER A 129 -11.57 5.65 9.87
N PHE A 130 -10.99 4.50 9.56
CA PHE A 130 -11.72 3.32 9.14
C PHE A 130 -11.72 2.19 10.17
N ASP A 131 -11.26 2.46 11.39
CA ASP A 131 -11.17 1.42 12.43
C ASP A 131 -12.51 0.71 12.67
N ARG A 132 -13.59 1.47 12.71
CA ARG A 132 -14.93 0.90 12.90
C ARG A 132 -15.31 -0.01 11.73
N GLU A 133 -15.06 0.47 10.50
CA GLU A 133 -15.39 -0.27 9.29
C GLU A 133 -14.54 -1.55 9.20
N LEU A 134 -13.25 -1.45 9.51
CA LEU A 134 -12.35 -2.60 9.49
C LEU A 134 -12.74 -3.64 10.54
N LYS A 135 -13.18 -3.18 11.72
CA LYS A 135 -13.66 -4.07 12.76
C LYS A 135 -14.92 -4.81 12.30
N GLU A 136 -15.83 -4.10 11.65
CA GLU A 136 -17.06 -4.70 11.12
C GLU A 136 -16.75 -5.70 10.00
N ILE A 137 -15.82 -5.35 9.12
CA ILE A 137 -15.34 -6.24 8.07
C ILE A 137 -14.76 -7.51 8.71
N GLY A 138 -13.91 -7.36 9.73
CA GLY A 138 -13.31 -8.49 10.43
C GLY A 138 -14.35 -9.41 11.08
N ASN A 139 -15.41 -8.84 11.63
CA ASN A 139 -16.49 -9.62 12.24
C ASN A 139 -17.31 -10.40 11.19
N ARG A 140 -17.43 -9.84 9.99
CA ARG A 140 -18.15 -10.52 8.90
C ARG A 140 -17.31 -11.63 8.26
N ILE A 141 -16.02 -11.43 8.22
CA ILE A 141 -15.13 -12.46 7.76
C ILE A 141 -14.87 -13.35 8.94
N GLN A 142 -15.66 -14.38 9.08
CA GLN A 142 -15.38 -15.35 10.12
C GLN A 142 -13.99 -15.92 9.88
N PRO A 143 -13.12 -15.85 10.88
CA PRO A 143 -11.80 -16.40 10.71
C PRO A 143 -11.92 -17.88 10.47
N LYS A 144 -11.63 -18.29 9.26
CA LYS A 144 -11.45 -19.69 8.99
C LYS A 144 -10.07 -20.04 9.49
N THR A 145 -9.90 -19.83 10.78
CA THR A 145 -8.68 -20.23 11.39
C THR A 145 -8.84 -21.67 11.75
N LYS A 146 -8.29 -22.44 10.96
CA LYS A 146 -7.76 -23.71 11.44
C LYS A 146 -6.96 -24.30 10.36
#